data_59378dee1e3b630661ba6982b7f17d15
#
_entry.id   59378dee1e3b630661ba6982b7f17d15
#
_cell.length_a   1.000
_cell.length_b   1.000
_cell.length_c   1.000
_cell.angle_alpha   90.00
_cell.angle_beta   90.00
_cell.angle_gamma   90.00
#
_symmetry.space_group_name_H-M   'P 1'
#
loop_
_entity.id
_entity.type
_entity.pdbx_description
1 polymer ?
#
loop_
_entity_poly.entity_id
_entity_poly.type
_entity_poly.pdbx_seq_one_letter_code
_entity_poly.pdbx_strand_id
1 'polypeptide(L)'
;MTGEIKVGIIGGTGQLGSAIATAWLESGCVQPRQLWISNRSGTAAGFESWPEITFTASNQLLADACDVILLSVPPALVETVSISAPGKLVLSVMAGVSRERLKTLTGSEKVVRAMSSPAASKQLAYSPWCAASSLSQEDRDLVQSLLSACGPSDEVQDEQQIEVFTAITGPVPGFAAFFADCIVDYARSNGVDRHIAERAAKQLILSAGQIMAGDTRSPAEHVQEMVDYAGTTAAGLVKLKELGVSDLISEGLDASTERVRTIAGKD
;
A
#
# COMPACT_ATOMS: atom_id res chain seq x y z
N MET A 1 4.43 -33.08 -0.47
CA MET A 1 5.68 -32.42 -0.93
C MET A 1 5.76 -31.08 -0.20
N THR A 2 6.52 -31.04 0.90
CA THR A 2 6.76 -29.83 1.66
C THR A 2 7.98 -29.10 1.10
N GLY A 3 7.85 -28.64 -0.14
CA GLY A 3 8.83 -27.71 -0.70
C GLY A 3 8.65 -26.34 -0.06
N GLU A 4 9.76 -25.67 0.22
CA GLU A 4 9.78 -24.29 0.70
C GLU A 4 9.13 -23.38 -0.36
N ILE A 5 8.08 -22.63 -0.01
CA ILE A 5 7.36 -21.74 -0.95
C ILE A 5 8.33 -20.67 -1.47
N LYS A 6 8.39 -20.51 -2.79
CA LYS A 6 9.17 -19.45 -3.44
C LYS A 6 8.26 -18.31 -3.87
N VAL A 7 8.68 -17.10 -3.57
CA VAL A 7 7.92 -15.86 -3.85
C VAL A 7 8.70 -15.00 -4.83
N GLY A 8 8.06 -14.58 -5.90
CA GLY A 8 8.65 -13.71 -6.91
C GLY A 8 8.02 -12.34 -6.93
N ILE A 9 8.82 -11.26 -7.14
CA ILE A 9 8.32 -9.90 -7.34
C ILE A 9 8.71 -9.41 -8.73
N ILE A 10 7.73 -9.20 -9.58
CA ILE A 10 7.91 -8.50 -10.86
C ILE A 10 7.86 -6.99 -10.59
N GLY A 11 8.96 -6.29 -10.90
CA GLY A 11 9.13 -4.88 -10.55
C GLY A 11 9.64 -4.65 -9.13
N GLY A 12 10.32 -5.64 -8.54
CA GLY A 12 10.73 -5.64 -7.14
C GLY A 12 11.80 -4.61 -6.75
N THR A 13 12.43 -3.92 -7.71
CA THR A 13 13.34 -2.78 -7.45
C THR A 13 12.65 -1.42 -7.62
N GLY A 14 11.35 -1.39 -7.94
CA GLY A 14 10.54 -0.19 -7.91
C GLY A 14 10.24 0.26 -6.47
N GLN A 15 9.73 1.49 -6.30
CA GLN A 15 9.47 2.06 -4.97
C GLN A 15 8.60 1.16 -4.07
N LEU A 16 7.47 0.68 -4.59
CA LEU A 16 6.56 -0.17 -3.81
C LEU A 16 7.07 -1.62 -3.72
N GLY A 17 7.55 -2.18 -4.83
CA GLY A 17 8.07 -3.54 -4.85
C GLY A 17 9.25 -3.73 -3.91
N SER A 18 10.18 -2.78 -3.86
CA SER A 18 11.32 -2.83 -2.92
C SER A 18 10.88 -2.66 -1.47
N ALA A 19 9.89 -1.80 -1.21
CA ALA A 19 9.35 -1.63 0.14
C ALA A 19 8.70 -2.92 0.67
N ILE A 20 7.94 -3.62 -0.17
CA ILE A 20 7.33 -4.91 0.19
C ILE A 20 8.41 -5.99 0.37
N ALA A 21 9.38 -6.09 -0.56
CA ALA A 21 10.48 -7.04 -0.44
C ALA A 21 11.26 -6.85 0.87
N THR A 22 11.59 -5.60 1.22
CA THR A 22 12.26 -5.25 2.47
C THR A 22 11.44 -5.68 3.68
N ALA A 23 10.13 -5.40 3.69
CA ALA A 23 9.25 -5.82 4.77
C ALA A 23 9.23 -7.34 4.96
N TRP A 24 9.15 -8.11 3.87
CA TRP A 24 9.17 -9.56 3.92
C TRP A 24 10.47 -10.13 4.47
N LEU A 25 11.60 -9.54 4.07
CA LEU A 25 12.94 -9.95 4.53
C LEU A 25 13.18 -9.58 6.00
N GLU A 26 12.87 -8.35 6.39
CA GLU A 26 13.09 -7.85 7.76
C GLU A 26 12.16 -8.52 8.78
N SER A 27 10.92 -8.85 8.41
CA SER A 27 9.99 -9.60 9.27
C SER A 27 10.33 -11.10 9.35
N GLY A 28 11.16 -11.60 8.43
CA GLY A 28 11.44 -13.04 8.30
C GLY A 28 10.28 -13.84 7.66
N CYS A 29 9.25 -13.16 7.14
CA CYS A 29 8.12 -13.80 6.45
C CYS A 29 8.57 -14.56 5.20
N VAL A 30 9.56 -14.02 4.49
CA VAL A 30 10.21 -14.67 3.33
C VAL A 30 11.72 -14.67 3.57
N GLN A 31 12.34 -15.85 3.47
CA GLN A 31 13.80 -15.97 3.58
C GLN A 31 14.46 -15.49 2.28
N PRO A 32 15.68 -14.91 2.32
CA PRO A 32 16.35 -14.41 1.10
C PRO A 32 16.42 -15.45 -0.02
N ARG A 33 16.74 -16.71 0.27
CA ARG A 33 16.80 -17.80 -0.72
C ARG A 33 15.46 -18.18 -1.36
N GLN A 34 14.33 -17.78 -0.76
CA GLN A 34 12.98 -17.99 -1.28
C GLN A 34 12.54 -16.87 -2.21
N LEU A 35 13.21 -15.69 -2.13
CA LEU A 35 12.81 -14.49 -2.85
C LEU A 35 13.46 -14.40 -4.23
N TRP A 36 12.64 -14.20 -5.23
CA TRP A 36 13.04 -13.88 -6.59
C TRP A 36 12.59 -12.46 -6.94
N ILE A 37 13.44 -11.69 -7.59
CA ILE A 37 13.12 -10.34 -8.04
C ILE A 37 13.42 -10.22 -9.53
N SER A 38 12.44 -9.79 -10.30
CA SER A 38 12.69 -9.39 -11.68
C SER A 38 12.73 -7.87 -11.82
N ASN A 39 13.72 -7.39 -12.57
CA ASN A 39 13.88 -6.00 -12.94
C ASN A 39 14.54 -5.92 -14.32
N ARG A 40 14.60 -4.72 -14.93
CA ARG A 40 15.12 -4.55 -16.29
C ARG A 40 16.58 -5.01 -16.48
N SER A 41 17.41 -4.85 -15.45
CA SER A 41 18.85 -5.19 -15.52
C SER A 41 19.18 -6.59 -15.03
N GLY A 42 18.26 -7.25 -14.32
CA GLY A 42 18.54 -8.55 -13.67
C GLY A 42 19.56 -8.45 -12.53
N THR A 43 19.73 -7.28 -11.92
CA THR A 43 20.76 -7.03 -10.92
C THR A 43 20.19 -6.75 -9.52
N ALA A 44 21.03 -6.90 -8.49
CA ALA A 44 20.70 -6.80 -7.07
C ALA A 44 20.54 -5.36 -6.54
N ALA A 45 20.37 -4.35 -7.41
CA ALA A 45 20.35 -2.95 -7.02
C ALA A 45 19.43 -2.66 -5.80
N GLY A 46 20.04 -2.26 -4.68
CA GLY A 46 19.36 -1.93 -3.43
C GLY A 46 19.14 -3.13 -2.48
N PHE A 47 19.63 -4.34 -2.85
CA PHE A 47 19.48 -5.56 -2.05
C PHE A 47 20.84 -6.25 -1.78
N GLU A 48 21.92 -5.52 -1.80
CA GLU A 48 23.28 -6.02 -1.63
C GLU A 48 23.50 -6.71 -0.26
N SER A 49 22.70 -6.35 0.74
CA SER A 49 22.70 -6.96 2.07
C SER A 49 22.09 -8.37 2.10
N TRP A 50 21.41 -8.81 1.04
CA TRP A 50 20.78 -10.12 0.95
C TRP A 50 21.25 -10.89 -0.30
N PRO A 51 22.49 -11.41 -0.30
CA PRO A 51 23.10 -12.00 -1.49
C PRO A 51 22.44 -13.32 -1.95
N GLU A 52 21.58 -13.92 -1.15
CA GLU A 52 20.88 -15.17 -1.47
C GLU A 52 19.61 -14.94 -2.32
N ILE A 53 19.19 -13.67 -2.53
CA ILE A 53 18.05 -13.35 -3.41
C ILE A 53 18.43 -13.65 -4.86
N THR A 54 17.52 -14.28 -5.57
CA THR A 54 17.72 -14.52 -7.01
C THR A 54 17.18 -13.36 -7.83
N PHE A 55 18.03 -12.77 -8.69
CA PHE A 55 17.65 -11.69 -9.61
C PHE A 55 17.61 -12.18 -11.05
N THR A 56 16.65 -11.66 -11.83
CA THR A 56 16.51 -11.98 -13.25
C THR A 56 15.96 -10.80 -14.03
N ALA A 57 16.29 -10.72 -15.33
CA ALA A 57 15.66 -9.81 -16.27
C ALA A 57 14.41 -10.41 -16.94
N SER A 58 14.13 -11.70 -16.72
CA SER A 58 13.01 -12.42 -17.33
C SER A 58 11.87 -12.62 -16.35
N ASN A 59 10.72 -11.98 -16.60
CA ASN A 59 9.50 -12.19 -15.84
C ASN A 59 9.03 -13.64 -15.92
N GLN A 60 9.18 -14.30 -17.09
CA GLN A 60 8.77 -15.69 -17.26
C GLN A 60 9.65 -16.65 -16.46
N LEU A 61 10.96 -16.45 -16.44
CA LEU A 61 11.86 -17.28 -15.63
C LEU A 61 11.50 -17.21 -14.14
N LEU A 62 11.15 -16.01 -13.64
CA LEU A 62 10.66 -15.83 -12.28
C LEU A 62 9.33 -16.59 -12.07
N ALA A 63 8.38 -16.45 -13.01
CA ALA A 63 7.08 -17.10 -12.92
C ALA A 63 7.18 -18.62 -12.90
N ASP A 64 8.10 -19.18 -13.69
CA ASP A 64 8.35 -20.63 -13.72
C ASP A 64 8.91 -21.14 -12.40
N ALA A 65 9.79 -20.35 -11.75
CA ALA A 65 10.50 -20.74 -10.53
C ALA A 65 9.72 -20.55 -9.24
N CYS A 66 8.71 -19.67 -9.21
CA CYS A 66 8.01 -19.26 -8.00
C CYS A 66 6.60 -19.85 -7.90
N ASP A 67 6.11 -20.00 -6.68
CA ASP A 67 4.75 -20.46 -6.35
C ASP A 67 3.78 -19.27 -6.21
N VAL A 68 4.29 -18.14 -5.73
CA VAL A 68 3.58 -16.87 -5.57
C VAL A 68 4.28 -15.80 -6.38
N ILE A 69 3.52 -14.98 -7.10
CA ILE A 69 4.04 -13.92 -7.95
C ILE A 69 3.36 -12.61 -7.56
N LEU A 70 4.15 -11.67 -7.02
CA LEU A 70 3.69 -10.29 -6.78
C LEU A 70 3.97 -9.43 -8.02
N LEU A 71 2.95 -8.74 -8.50
CA LEU A 71 3.04 -7.76 -9.59
C LEU A 71 3.07 -6.35 -9.00
N SER A 72 4.20 -5.65 -9.17
CA SER A 72 4.46 -4.31 -8.64
C SER A 72 5.13 -3.39 -9.68
N VAL A 73 4.55 -3.33 -10.86
CA VAL A 73 4.98 -2.38 -11.91
C VAL A 73 4.01 -1.20 -12.02
N PRO A 74 4.46 -0.03 -12.50
CA PRO A 74 3.53 1.08 -12.78
C PRO A 74 2.39 0.63 -13.70
N PRO A 75 1.13 1.07 -13.49
CA PRO A 75 -0.02 0.69 -14.32
C PRO A 75 0.20 0.92 -15.83
N ALA A 76 0.92 1.99 -16.20
CA ALA A 76 1.26 2.26 -17.60
C ALA A 76 2.16 1.19 -18.26
N LEU A 77 2.76 0.32 -17.47
CA LEU A 77 3.63 -0.77 -17.94
C LEU A 77 2.99 -2.15 -17.78
N VAL A 78 1.69 -2.21 -17.49
CA VAL A 78 0.96 -3.48 -17.25
C VAL A 78 1.14 -4.47 -18.40
N GLU A 79 1.13 -4.01 -19.64
CA GLU A 79 1.29 -4.84 -20.83
C GLU A 79 2.68 -5.53 -20.92
N THR A 80 3.67 -5.01 -20.19
CA THR A 80 5.02 -5.61 -20.15
C THR A 80 5.10 -6.81 -19.19
N VAL A 81 4.03 -7.08 -18.43
CA VAL A 81 4.00 -8.17 -17.44
C VAL A 81 3.65 -9.51 -18.05
N SER A 82 3.26 -9.57 -19.33
CA SER A 82 2.83 -10.82 -19.99
C SER A 82 3.68 -12.04 -19.60
N ILE A 83 3.08 -12.93 -18.80
CA ILE A 83 3.67 -14.18 -18.30
C ILE A 83 2.65 -15.32 -18.41
N SER A 84 3.14 -16.55 -18.50
CA SER A 84 2.32 -17.74 -18.34
C SER A 84 2.54 -18.33 -16.95
N ALA A 85 1.54 -18.23 -16.08
CA ALA A 85 1.62 -18.69 -14.70
C ALA A 85 0.35 -19.49 -14.26
N PRO A 86 -0.12 -20.47 -15.08
CA PRO A 86 -1.33 -21.22 -14.75
C PRO A 86 -1.17 -21.94 -13.40
N GLY A 87 -2.18 -21.81 -12.53
CA GLY A 87 -2.21 -22.43 -11.21
C GLY A 87 -1.33 -21.81 -10.15
N LYS A 88 -0.51 -20.79 -10.48
CA LYS A 88 0.27 -20.02 -9.50
C LYS A 88 -0.62 -18.99 -8.80
N LEU A 89 -0.29 -18.64 -7.55
CA LEU A 89 -0.93 -17.54 -6.84
C LEU A 89 -0.35 -16.22 -7.36
N VAL A 90 -1.20 -15.36 -7.92
CA VAL A 90 -0.82 -14.04 -8.44
C VAL A 90 -1.42 -12.96 -7.55
N LEU A 91 -0.58 -12.18 -6.91
CA LEU A 91 -0.91 -11.02 -6.10
C LEU A 91 -0.51 -9.75 -6.84
N SER A 92 -1.39 -8.76 -6.94
CA SER A 92 -1.10 -7.49 -7.61
C SER A 92 -1.34 -6.31 -6.69
N VAL A 93 -0.38 -5.39 -6.64
CA VAL A 93 -0.49 -4.07 -6.01
C VAL A 93 -0.50 -2.94 -7.07
N MET A 94 -0.82 -3.28 -8.30
CA MET A 94 -0.92 -2.31 -9.39
C MET A 94 -2.26 -1.57 -9.31
N ALA A 95 -2.21 -0.24 -9.20
CA ALA A 95 -3.42 0.59 -9.18
C ALA A 95 -4.22 0.44 -10.49
N GLY A 96 -5.54 0.27 -10.35
CA GLY A 96 -6.45 0.24 -11.49
C GLY A 96 -6.43 -1.02 -12.36
N VAL A 97 -5.65 -2.05 -12.02
CA VAL A 97 -5.63 -3.30 -12.78
C VAL A 97 -6.58 -4.32 -12.15
N SER A 98 -7.65 -4.66 -12.87
CA SER A 98 -8.69 -5.58 -12.37
C SER A 98 -8.22 -7.02 -12.28
N ARG A 99 -8.91 -7.83 -11.47
CA ARG A 99 -8.66 -9.28 -11.39
C ARG A 99 -8.85 -9.98 -12.73
N GLU A 100 -9.83 -9.56 -13.52
CA GLU A 100 -10.06 -10.12 -14.85
C GLU A 100 -8.87 -9.83 -15.79
N ARG A 101 -8.35 -8.59 -15.73
CA ARG A 101 -7.15 -8.25 -16.48
C ARG A 101 -5.92 -9.06 -16.00
N LEU A 102 -5.77 -9.27 -14.69
CA LEU A 102 -4.71 -10.09 -14.13
C LEU A 102 -4.78 -11.53 -14.62
N LYS A 103 -5.96 -12.13 -14.68
CA LYS A 103 -6.16 -13.47 -15.26
C LYS A 103 -5.71 -13.53 -16.71
N THR A 104 -6.11 -12.56 -17.52
CA THR A 104 -5.70 -12.48 -18.94
C THR A 104 -4.19 -12.36 -19.08
N LEU A 105 -3.54 -11.53 -18.28
CA LEU A 105 -2.09 -11.27 -18.35
C LEU A 105 -1.24 -12.45 -17.89
N THR A 106 -1.76 -13.28 -16.99
CA THR A 106 -0.96 -14.30 -16.30
C THR A 106 -1.41 -15.73 -16.58
N GLY A 107 -2.61 -15.91 -17.11
CA GLY A 107 -3.22 -17.23 -17.29
C GLY A 107 -3.57 -17.93 -15.96
N SER A 108 -3.50 -17.23 -14.83
CA SER A 108 -3.86 -17.80 -13.52
C SER A 108 -5.29 -17.46 -13.14
N GLU A 109 -6.02 -18.45 -12.61
CA GLU A 109 -7.32 -18.26 -11.96
C GLU A 109 -7.18 -17.83 -10.48
N LYS A 110 -6.00 -18.02 -9.88
CA LYS A 110 -5.70 -17.68 -8.50
C LYS A 110 -5.15 -16.26 -8.41
N VAL A 111 -6.02 -15.27 -8.62
CA VAL A 111 -5.62 -13.86 -8.64
C VAL A 111 -6.15 -13.12 -7.41
N VAL A 112 -5.29 -12.28 -6.84
CA VAL A 112 -5.58 -11.39 -5.73
C VAL A 112 -5.21 -9.98 -6.12
N ARG A 113 -6.13 -9.06 -5.91
CA ARG A 113 -5.87 -7.63 -6.04
C ARG A 113 -5.71 -7.03 -4.66
N ALA A 114 -4.64 -6.29 -4.44
CA ALA A 114 -4.36 -5.61 -3.18
C ALA A 114 -3.93 -4.16 -3.44
N MET A 115 -3.88 -3.39 -2.38
CA MET A 115 -3.20 -2.10 -2.36
C MET A 115 -2.22 -2.09 -1.18
N SER A 116 -1.13 -1.39 -1.35
CA SER A 116 -0.16 -1.13 -0.29
C SER A 116 0.52 0.22 -0.54
N SER A 117 1.47 0.59 0.30
CA SER A 117 2.19 1.85 0.16
C SER A 117 3.68 1.69 0.47
N PRO A 118 4.54 2.64 0.10
CA PRO A 118 5.96 2.62 0.47
C PRO A 118 6.24 2.55 1.98
N ALA A 119 5.23 2.84 2.83
CA ALA A 119 5.33 2.64 4.27
C ALA A 119 5.50 1.16 4.66
N ALA A 120 5.29 0.22 3.73
CA ALA A 120 5.57 -1.20 3.89
C ALA A 120 7.01 -1.46 4.36
N SER A 121 8.01 -0.71 3.86
CA SER A 121 9.41 -0.84 4.29
C SER A 121 9.64 -0.54 5.78
N LYS A 122 8.63 0.00 6.47
CA LYS A 122 8.61 0.25 7.91
C LYS A 122 7.54 -0.57 8.63
N GLN A 123 6.91 -1.52 7.93
CA GLN A 123 5.78 -2.32 8.43
C GLN A 123 4.59 -1.45 8.91
N LEU A 124 4.41 -0.29 8.27
CA LEU A 124 3.37 0.70 8.58
C LEU A 124 2.37 0.89 7.44
N ALA A 125 2.40 0.06 6.40
CA ALA A 125 1.38 0.10 5.36
C ALA A 125 0.08 -0.51 5.88
N TYR A 126 -1.06 0.01 5.40
CA TYR A 126 -2.32 -0.71 5.46
C TYR A 126 -2.55 -1.34 4.09
N SER A 127 -2.72 -2.66 4.06
CA SER A 127 -2.75 -3.44 2.81
C SER A 127 -4.06 -4.22 2.65
N PRO A 128 -5.17 -3.56 2.24
CA PRO A 128 -6.42 -4.23 1.92
C PRO A 128 -6.27 -5.07 0.65
N TRP A 129 -6.97 -6.21 0.60
CA TRP A 129 -6.92 -7.11 -0.54
C TRP A 129 -8.27 -7.77 -0.83
N CYS A 130 -8.47 -8.15 -2.09
CA CYS A 130 -9.66 -8.84 -2.56
C CYS A 130 -9.27 -10.00 -3.45
N ALA A 131 -9.78 -11.19 -3.13
CA ALA A 131 -9.48 -12.41 -3.85
C ALA A 131 -10.61 -12.85 -4.78
N ALA A 132 -10.28 -13.73 -5.74
CA ALA A 132 -11.26 -14.51 -6.46
C ALA A 132 -11.97 -15.49 -5.51
N SER A 133 -13.25 -15.76 -5.74
CA SER A 133 -14.04 -16.71 -4.93
C SER A 133 -13.48 -18.15 -4.98
N SER A 134 -12.73 -18.47 -6.03
CA SER A 134 -12.08 -19.77 -6.23
C SER A 134 -10.81 -19.96 -5.40
N LEU A 135 -10.34 -18.95 -4.68
CA LEU A 135 -9.13 -19.04 -3.87
C LEU A 135 -9.38 -19.98 -2.66
N SER A 136 -8.46 -20.93 -2.43
CA SER A 136 -8.50 -21.80 -1.27
C SER A 136 -8.22 -21.05 0.04
N GLN A 137 -8.59 -21.61 1.17
CA GLN A 137 -8.26 -21.00 2.47
C GLN A 137 -6.75 -20.96 2.69
N GLU A 138 -6.01 -21.96 2.27
CA GLU A 138 -4.55 -21.98 2.35
C GLU A 138 -3.90 -20.83 1.56
N ASP A 139 -4.38 -20.59 0.33
CA ASP A 139 -3.93 -19.45 -0.48
C ASP A 139 -4.29 -18.11 0.20
N ARG A 140 -5.48 -17.99 0.81
CA ARG A 140 -5.89 -16.78 1.56
C ARG A 140 -5.02 -16.53 2.78
N ASP A 141 -4.72 -17.56 3.55
CA ASP A 141 -3.85 -17.48 4.73
C ASP A 141 -2.43 -17.05 4.34
N LEU A 142 -1.93 -17.54 3.20
CA LEU A 142 -0.64 -17.14 2.65
C LEU A 142 -0.65 -15.67 2.21
N VAL A 143 -1.68 -15.20 1.49
CA VAL A 143 -1.84 -13.79 1.12
C VAL A 143 -1.89 -12.90 2.36
N GLN A 144 -2.69 -13.28 3.36
CA GLN A 144 -2.80 -12.55 4.61
C GLN A 144 -1.44 -12.45 5.32
N SER A 145 -0.68 -13.55 5.38
CA SER A 145 0.67 -13.56 5.98
C SER A 145 1.63 -12.61 5.26
N LEU A 146 1.69 -12.68 3.93
CA LEU A 146 2.56 -11.84 3.11
C LEU A 146 2.23 -10.35 3.25
N LEU A 147 0.94 -9.99 3.25
CA LEU A 147 0.53 -8.60 3.37
C LEU A 147 0.67 -8.08 4.80
N SER A 148 0.38 -8.91 5.81
CA SER A 148 0.56 -8.54 7.24
C SER A 148 2.02 -8.27 7.61
N ALA A 149 2.98 -8.83 6.89
CA ALA A 149 4.39 -8.50 7.04
C ALA A 149 4.71 -7.03 6.66
N CYS A 150 3.82 -6.40 5.87
CA CYS A 150 3.94 -4.99 5.48
C CYS A 150 3.26 -4.01 6.47
N GLY A 151 2.45 -4.52 7.40
CA GLY A 151 1.60 -3.78 8.34
C GLY A 151 0.18 -4.37 8.38
N PRO A 152 -0.79 -3.72 9.02
CA PRO A 152 -2.17 -4.21 9.06
C PRO A 152 -2.75 -4.49 7.69
N SER A 153 -3.53 -5.58 7.58
CA SER A 153 -4.06 -6.07 6.31
C SER A 153 -5.39 -6.77 6.52
N ASP A 154 -6.37 -6.50 5.66
CA ASP A 154 -7.70 -7.08 5.73
C ASP A 154 -8.21 -7.51 4.35
N GLU A 155 -8.92 -8.64 4.29
CA GLU A 155 -9.64 -9.04 3.09
C GLU A 155 -10.94 -8.25 2.98
N VAL A 156 -11.14 -7.56 1.85
CA VAL A 156 -12.38 -6.88 1.52
C VAL A 156 -13.18 -7.70 0.52
N GLN A 157 -14.50 -7.57 0.57
CA GLN A 157 -15.39 -8.44 -0.20
C GLN A 157 -15.56 -7.98 -1.65
N ASP A 158 -15.53 -6.68 -1.89
CA ASP A 158 -15.73 -6.08 -3.20
C ASP A 158 -14.41 -5.52 -3.76
N GLU A 159 -14.10 -5.90 -4.99
CA GLU A 159 -12.93 -5.39 -5.71
C GLU A 159 -12.95 -3.87 -5.88
N GLN A 160 -14.14 -3.26 -5.99
CA GLN A 160 -14.28 -1.80 -6.09
C GLN A 160 -13.78 -1.08 -4.83
N GLN A 161 -13.82 -1.74 -3.67
CA GLN A 161 -13.27 -1.17 -2.43
C GLN A 161 -11.74 -0.98 -2.51
N ILE A 162 -11.03 -1.79 -3.31
CA ILE A 162 -9.59 -1.60 -3.53
C ILE A 162 -9.30 -0.26 -4.23
N GLU A 163 -10.22 0.24 -5.06
CA GLU A 163 -10.08 1.55 -5.71
C GLU A 163 -10.17 2.69 -4.68
N VAL A 164 -11.12 2.59 -3.76
CA VAL A 164 -11.28 3.53 -2.65
C VAL A 164 -10.01 3.52 -1.77
N PHE A 165 -9.53 2.34 -1.39
CA PHE A 165 -8.29 2.23 -0.61
C PHE A 165 -7.06 2.70 -1.38
N THR A 166 -7.04 2.57 -2.70
CA THR A 166 -5.97 3.16 -3.53
C THR A 166 -5.91 4.67 -3.36
N ALA A 167 -7.05 5.35 -3.23
CA ALA A 167 -7.10 6.78 -2.96
C ALA A 167 -6.73 7.12 -1.51
N ILE A 168 -7.15 6.32 -0.53
CA ILE A 168 -6.98 6.62 0.90
C ILE A 168 -5.58 6.26 1.41
N THR A 169 -5.12 5.03 1.15
CA THR A 169 -3.91 4.46 1.79
C THR A 169 -2.71 4.36 0.86
N GLY A 170 -2.93 4.35 -0.46
CA GLY A 170 -1.86 4.26 -1.44
C GLY A 170 -0.92 5.47 -1.44
N PRO A 171 -1.41 6.71 -1.41
CA PRO A 171 -0.57 7.91 -1.55
C PRO A 171 0.05 8.40 -0.23
N VAL A 172 0.47 7.53 0.66
CA VAL A 172 1.21 7.94 1.87
C VAL A 172 2.56 8.56 1.44
N PRO A 173 2.89 9.80 1.91
CA PRO A 173 2.22 10.60 2.95
C PRO A 173 1.23 11.68 2.42
N GLY A 174 0.80 11.67 1.17
CA GLY A 174 0.13 12.74 0.44
C GLY A 174 -0.86 13.59 1.25
N PHE A 175 -2.02 13.03 1.63
CA PHE A 175 -3.05 13.79 2.37
C PHE A 175 -2.59 14.22 3.77
N ALA A 176 -1.83 13.38 4.48
CA ALA A 176 -1.25 13.76 5.78
C ALA A 176 -0.23 14.90 5.63
N ALA A 177 0.58 14.88 4.57
CA ALA A 177 1.53 15.95 4.27
C ALA A 177 0.81 17.26 3.90
N PHE A 178 -0.29 17.20 3.14
CA PHE A 178 -1.12 18.37 2.83
C PHE A 178 -1.69 19.02 4.09
N PHE A 179 -2.24 18.22 5.02
CA PHE A 179 -2.73 18.73 6.29
C PHE A 179 -1.59 19.34 7.14
N ALA A 180 -0.43 18.69 7.19
CA ALA A 180 0.74 19.23 7.89
C ALA A 180 1.21 20.55 7.27
N ASP A 181 1.18 20.70 5.95
CA ASP A 181 1.57 21.93 5.25
C ASP A 181 0.62 23.09 5.58
N CYS A 182 -0.68 22.87 5.64
CA CYS A 182 -1.65 23.87 6.13
C CYS A 182 -1.31 24.37 7.53
N ILE A 183 -0.86 23.47 8.42
CA ILE A 183 -0.43 23.87 9.79
C ILE A 183 0.86 24.68 9.75
N VAL A 184 1.81 24.30 8.90
CA VAL A 184 3.06 25.06 8.69
C VAL A 184 2.78 26.47 8.22
N ASP A 185 1.90 26.62 7.22
CA ASP A 185 1.53 27.93 6.68
C ASP A 185 0.84 28.80 7.71
N TYR A 186 -0.06 28.22 8.50
CA TYR A 186 -0.69 28.95 9.62
C TYR A 186 0.34 29.43 10.65
N ALA A 187 1.25 28.56 11.08
CA ALA A 187 2.29 28.92 12.05
C ALA A 187 3.20 30.05 11.53
N ARG A 188 3.62 29.96 10.25
CA ARG A 188 4.43 30.96 9.59
C ARG A 188 3.73 32.33 9.48
N SER A 189 2.44 32.31 9.15
CA SER A 189 1.63 33.53 9.08
C SER A 189 1.51 34.24 10.45
N ASN A 190 1.73 33.47 11.54
CA ASN A 190 1.76 34.00 12.91
C ASN A 190 3.20 34.21 13.44
N GLY A 191 4.21 34.33 12.55
CA GLY A 191 5.57 34.71 12.91
C GLY A 191 6.46 33.57 13.41
N VAL A 192 6.03 32.31 13.31
CA VAL A 192 6.87 31.16 13.70
C VAL A 192 7.92 30.89 12.60
N ASP A 193 9.16 30.64 13.01
CA ASP A 193 10.22 30.23 12.09
C ASP A 193 9.85 28.95 11.32
N ARG A 194 10.22 28.91 10.04
CA ARG A 194 9.89 27.81 9.15
C ARG A 194 10.33 26.43 9.67
N HIS A 195 11.55 26.32 10.17
CA HIS A 195 12.08 25.04 10.65
C HIS A 195 11.36 24.56 11.92
N ILE A 196 10.95 25.51 12.77
CA ILE A 196 10.16 25.21 13.97
C ILE A 196 8.77 24.75 13.56
N ALA A 197 8.10 25.44 12.65
CA ALA A 197 6.77 25.10 12.16
C ALA A 197 6.74 23.71 11.48
N GLU A 198 7.70 23.42 10.59
CA GLU A 198 7.83 22.12 9.93
C GLU A 198 8.07 20.98 10.93
N ARG A 199 8.93 21.19 11.91
CA ARG A 199 9.20 20.20 12.96
C ARG A 199 7.95 19.94 13.80
N ALA A 200 7.23 20.99 14.20
CA ALA A 200 6.02 20.87 15.00
C ALA A 200 4.91 20.11 14.23
N ALA A 201 4.68 20.46 12.96
CA ALA A 201 3.67 19.80 12.13
C ALA A 201 3.98 18.31 11.91
N LYS A 202 5.24 17.97 11.60
CA LYS A 202 5.66 16.55 11.45
C LYS A 202 5.49 15.78 12.76
N GLN A 203 5.86 16.38 13.91
CA GLN A 203 5.71 15.73 15.21
C GLN A 203 4.24 15.55 15.58
N LEU A 204 3.36 16.50 15.24
CA LEU A 204 1.93 16.37 15.44
C LEU A 204 1.36 15.16 14.72
N ILE A 205 1.67 15.01 13.41
CA ILE A 205 1.21 13.86 12.59
C ILE A 205 1.71 12.53 13.19
N LEU A 206 2.99 12.47 13.55
CA LEU A 206 3.57 11.26 14.14
C LEU A 206 2.89 10.89 15.46
N SER A 207 2.74 11.87 16.36
CA SER A 207 2.14 11.65 17.67
C SER A 207 0.67 11.24 17.57
N ALA A 208 -0.10 11.89 16.71
CA ALA A 208 -1.50 11.57 16.47
C ALA A 208 -1.65 10.15 15.91
N GLY A 209 -0.84 9.77 14.93
CA GLY A 209 -0.85 8.42 14.36
C GLY A 209 -0.52 7.35 15.40
N GLN A 210 0.50 7.56 16.23
CA GLN A 210 0.88 6.61 17.28
C GLN A 210 -0.19 6.46 18.36
N ILE A 211 -0.81 7.57 18.79
CA ILE A 211 -1.88 7.53 19.79
C ILE A 211 -3.08 6.78 19.25
N MET A 212 -3.54 7.11 18.03
CA MET A 212 -4.69 6.44 17.43
C MET A 212 -4.42 4.95 17.12
N ALA A 213 -3.21 4.59 16.70
CA ALA A 213 -2.86 3.19 16.43
C ALA A 213 -2.80 2.32 17.69
N GLY A 214 -2.49 2.91 18.84
CA GLY A 214 -2.43 2.23 20.13
C GLY A 214 -3.76 2.20 20.91
N ASP A 215 -4.82 2.73 20.33
CA ASP A 215 -6.13 2.91 20.98
C ASP A 215 -7.23 2.13 20.25
N THR A 216 -8.24 1.69 20.97
CA THR A 216 -9.44 1.04 20.41
C THR A 216 -10.52 2.04 20.00
N ARG A 217 -10.40 3.29 20.39
CA ARG A 217 -11.33 4.36 20.03
C ARG A 217 -11.25 4.70 18.55
N SER A 218 -12.39 4.96 17.96
CA SER A 218 -12.46 5.46 16.58
C SER A 218 -11.89 6.89 16.46
N PRO A 219 -11.48 7.34 15.28
CA PRO A 219 -11.10 8.73 15.04
C PRO A 219 -12.21 9.72 15.44
N ALA A 220 -13.49 9.37 15.27
CA ALA A 220 -14.62 10.20 15.64
C ALA A 220 -14.72 10.38 17.17
N GLU A 221 -14.46 9.32 17.95
CA GLU A 221 -14.45 9.39 19.42
C GLU A 221 -13.29 10.25 19.93
N HIS A 222 -12.10 10.19 19.33
CA HIS A 222 -11.00 11.11 19.65
C HIS A 222 -11.38 12.58 19.40
N VAL A 223 -12.05 12.88 18.27
CA VAL A 223 -12.54 14.22 17.97
C VAL A 223 -13.58 14.66 19.00
N GLN A 224 -14.54 13.80 19.36
CA GLN A 224 -15.60 14.13 20.30
C GLN A 224 -15.05 14.40 21.70
N GLU A 225 -14.10 13.60 22.18
CA GLU A 225 -13.43 13.84 23.47
C GLU A 225 -12.77 15.22 23.52
N MET A 226 -12.08 15.63 22.44
CA MET A 226 -11.49 16.96 22.38
C MET A 226 -12.54 18.09 22.40
N VAL A 227 -13.69 17.87 21.74
CA VAL A 227 -14.81 18.82 21.73
C VAL A 227 -15.44 18.93 23.12
N ASP A 228 -15.68 17.80 23.79
CA ASP A 228 -16.29 17.74 25.14
C ASP A 228 -15.39 18.37 26.21
N TYR A 229 -14.07 18.25 26.06
CA TYR A 229 -13.11 18.94 26.93
C TYR A 229 -13.18 20.47 26.83
N ALA A 230 -13.80 21.00 25.76
CA ALA A 230 -14.10 22.43 25.55
C ALA A 230 -12.88 23.38 25.61
N GLY A 231 -11.68 22.87 25.27
CA GLY A 231 -10.44 23.65 25.20
C GLY A 231 -10.24 24.37 23.86
N THR A 232 -9.03 24.85 23.62
CA THR A 232 -8.66 25.56 22.37
C THR A 232 -8.85 24.69 21.12
N THR A 233 -8.58 23.39 21.22
CA THR A 233 -8.76 22.41 20.13
C THR A 233 -10.23 22.28 19.76
N ALA A 234 -11.14 22.28 20.75
CA ALA A 234 -12.58 22.21 20.50
C ALA A 234 -13.06 23.36 19.62
N ALA A 235 -12.65 24.61 19.93
CA ALA A 235 -13.01 25.78 19.13
C ALA A 235 -12.58 25.63 17.64
N GLY A 236 -11.37 25.13 17.41
CA GLY A 236 -10.86 24.87 16.07
C GLY A 236 -11.65 23.79 15.35
N LEU A 237 -11.90 22.63 15.99
CA LEU A 237 -12.63 21.50 15.40
C LEU A 237 -14.09 21.87 15.07
N VAL A 238 -14.78 22.59 15.97
CA VAL A 238 -16.15 23.09 15.71
C VAL A 238 -16.14 24.02 14.49
N LYS A 239 -15.18 24.93 14.42
CA LYS A 239 -15.07 25.86 13.28
C LYS A 239 -14.81 25.15 11.96
N LEU A 240 -13.95 24.13 11.92
CA LEU A 240 -13.70 23.33 10.73
C LEU A 240 -14.96 22.57 10.28
N LYS A 241 -15.73 22.01 11.22
CA LYS A 241 -17.02 21.36 10.93
C LYS A 241 -18.03 22.35 10.33
N GLU A 242 -18.16 23.54 10.92
CA GLU A 242 -19.05 24.62 10.40
C GLU A 242 -18.68 25.05 8.97
N LEU A 243 -17.41 25.03 8.63
CA LEU A 243 -16.91 25.38 7.30
C LEU A 243 -17.03 24.24 6.27
N GLY A 244 -17.55 23.08 6.66
CA GLY A 244 -17.75 21.95 5.75
C GLY A 244 -16.45 21.27 5.27
N VAL A 245 -15.38 21.29 6.08
CA VAL A 245 -14.09 20.71 5.69
C VAL A 245 -14.21 19.21 5.40
N SER A 246 -15.12 18.49 6.05
CA SER A 246 -15.41 17.08 5.76
C SER A 246 -15.85 16.86 4.32
N ASP A 247 -16.69 17.74 3.77
CA ASP A 247 -17.19 17.62 2.39
C ASP A 247 -16.05 17.88 1.40
N LEU A 248 -15.20 18.87 1.67
CA LEU A 248 -14.03 19.18 0.85
C LEU A 248 -13.01 18.02 0.83
N ILE A 249 -12.81 17.33 1.95
CA ILE A 249 -11.98 16.13 2.02
C ILE A 249 -12.59 15.01 1.18
N SER A 250 -13.90 14.80 1.27
CA SER A 250 -14.62 13.79 0.48
C SER A 250 -14.47 14.07 -1.01
N GLU A 251 -14.68 15.30 -1.46
CA GLU A 251 -14.48 15.70 -2.87
C GLU A 251 -13.05 15.42 -3.35
N GLY A 252 -12.04 15.69 -2.52
CA GLY A 252 -10.65 15.40 -2.84
C GLY A 252 -10.36 13.89 -2.98
N LEU A 253 -10.96 13.06 -2.13
CA LEU A 253 -10.86 11.60 -2.17
C LEU A 253 -11.64 11.03 -3.37
N ASP A 254 -12.80 11.59 -3.70
CA ASP A 254 -13.58 11.21 -4.87
C ASP A 254 -12.80 11.48 -6.17
N ALA A 255 -12.16 12.63 -6.28
CA ALA A 255 -11.30 12.95 -7.42
C ALA A 255 -10.13 11.96 -7.55
N SER A 256 -9.54 11.53 -6.43
CA SER A 256 -8.47 10.51 -6.41
C SER A 256 -9.01 9.15 -6.85
N THR A 257 -10.17 8.73 -6.35
CA THR A 257 -10.82 7.45 -6.70
C THR A 257 -11.19 7.41 -8.17
N GLU A 258 -11.76 8.50 -8.71
CA GLU A 258 -12.07 8.62 -10.12
C GLU A 258 -10.81 8.53 -11.00
N ARG A 259 -9.71 9.13 -10.55
CA ARG A 259 -8.43 8.99 -11.26
C ARG A 259 -7.94 7.55 -11.32
N VAL A 260 -8.14 6.75 -10.26
CA VAL A 260 -7.82 5.31 -10.27
C VAL A 260 -8.62 4.58 -11.34
N ARG A 261 -9.93 4.84 -11.44
CA ARG A 261 -10.82 4.25 -12.45
C ARG A 261 -10.40 4.62 -13.87
N THR A 262 -10.00 5.87 -14.10
CA THR A 262 -9.56 6.33 -15.44
C THR A 262 -8.18 5.78 -15.83
N ILE A 263 -7.33 5.43 -14.89
CA ILE A 263 -6.07 4.72 -15.15
C ILE A 263 -6.37 3.28 -15.59
N ALA A 264 -7.38 2.65 -14.99
CA ALA A 264 -7.85 1.31 -15.32
C ALA A 264 -8.62 1.27 -16.66
N GLY A 265 -9.45 2.27 -16.91
CA GLY A 265 -10.38 2.30 -18.04
C GLY A 265 -9.77 2.75 -19.38
N LYS A 266 -8.49 2.54 -19.60
CA LYS A 266 -7.86 2.55 -20.92
C LYS A 266 -7.89 1.14 -21.56
N ASP A 267 -8.98 0.41 -21.30
CA ASP A 267 -9.32 -0.80 -22.05
C ASP A 267 -10.08 -0.45 -23.33
#